data_86f2ef2d85fa30d74a05f2b1135dba9a
#
_entry.id   86f2ef2d85fa30d74a05f2b1135dba9a
#
_cell.length_a   1.000
_cell.length_b   1.000
_cell.length_c   1.000
_cell.angle_alpha   90.00
_cell.angle_beta   90.00
_cell.angle_gamma   90.00
#
_symmetry.space_group_name_H-M   'P 1'
#
loop_
_entity.id
_entity.type
_entity.pdbx_description
1 polymer ?
#
loop_
_entity_poly.entity_id
_entity_poly.type
_entity_poly.pdbx_seq_one_letter_code
_entity_poly.pdbx_strand_id
1 'polypeptide(L)'
;MSALSIADRHNLEKHFGMSGGYVLNFSDRTFGEFVFEVVGLDIHDEKYTAAGTSKANKLRTFWKDESDHVAGMLILALIDYDASHNAEQDAEAKALAEKCRQIATRLLAGGPSLSPLKEHAKVMNANHLAEQIRRLEASVETDPSLAIGTAKELIETCCKTILAERGKPVSGTPDVSTLTKETLKELKLVPEGIPDAARGADVIKRLLSNLGTIGNGLAELRGLYGTGHGKHGTATGLSPRHAKLAVGAAATLAMFLFETHKETKP
;
A
#
# COMPACT_ATOMS: atom_id res chain seq x y z
N MET A 1 -3.51 -17.74 3.25
CA MET A 1 -4.58 -18.01 4.23
C MET A 1 -4.53 -16.95 5.31
N SER A 2 -5.65 -16.30 5.61
CA SER A 2 -5.67 -15.29 6.66
C SER A 2 -5.70 -15.90 8.07
N ALA A 3 -5.08 -15.18 9.04
CA ALA A 3 -5.02 -15.56 10.45
C ALA A 3 -6.29 -15.18 11.24
N LEU A 4 -7.46 -15.26 10.58
CA LEU A 4 -8.75 -15.03 11.22
C LEU A 4 -9.14 -16.20 12.14
N SER A 5 -9.30 -15.93 13.43
CA SER A 5 -9.84 -16.90 14.37
C SER A 5 -11.33 -17.18 14.13
N ILE A 6 -11.87 -18.22 14.77
CA ILE A 6 -13.31 -18.52 14.71
C ILE A 6 -14.12 -17.33 15.28
N ALA A 7 -13.65 -16.71 16.38
CA ALA A 7 -14.29 -15.57 16.99
C ALA A 7 -14.29 -14.34 16.08
N ASP A 8 -13.19 -14.09 15.37
CA ASP A 8 -13.10 -12.99 14.40
C ASP A 8 -14.13 -13.17 13.27
N ARG A 9 -14.17 -14.35 12.69
CA ARG A 9 -15.14 -14.67 11.62
C ARG A 9 -16.58 -14.49 12.10
N HIS A 10 -16.90 -14.94 13.31
CA HIS A 10 -18.23 -14.74 13.88
C HIS A 10 -18.61 -13.25 14.02
N ASN A 11 -17.68 -12.41 14.51
CA ASN A 11 -17.91 -10.97 14.62
C ASN A 11 -18.10 -10.32 13.24
N LEU A 12 -17.26 -10.66 12.26
CA LEU A 12 -17.37 -10.17 10.90
C LEU A 12 -18.67 -10.62 10.21
N GLU A 13 -19.06 -11.89 10.35
CA GLU A 13 -20.30 -12.42 9.80
C GLU A 13 -21.54 -11.74 10.41
N LYS A 14 -21.53 -11.48 11.72
CA LYS A 14 -22.59 -10.73 12.40
C LYS A 14 -22.67 -9.30 11.88
N HIS A 15 -21.53 -8.61 11.76
CA HIS A 15 -21.47 -7.21 11.30
C HIS A 15 -21.93 -7.07 9.85
N PHE A 16 -21.49 -7.96 8.96
CA PHE A 16 -21.85 -7.91 7.54
C PHE A 16 -23.19 -8.59 7.20
N GLY A 17 -23.96 -9.06 8.19
CA GLY A 17 -25.28 -9.64 7.98
C GLY A 17 -25.25 -10.95 7.16
N MET A 18 -24.25 -11.81 7.34
CA MET A 18 -23.97 -12.93 6.45
C MET A 18 -24.82 -14.19 6.69
N SER A 19 -25.76 -14.17 7.63
CA SER A 19 -26.57 -15.35 8.03
C SER A 19 -27.46 -15.90 6.89
N GLY A 20 -27.95 -15.01 6.01
CA GLY A 20 -28.83 -15.35 4.88
C GLY A 20 -28.12 -15.53 3.53
N GLY A 21 -26.78 -15.64 3.51
CA GLY A 21 -26.01 -15.73 2.26
C GLY A 21 -25.71 -14.38 1.61
N TYR A 22 -26.16 -13.28 2.22
CA TYR A 22 -25.91 -11.91 1.78
C TYR A 22 -24.61 -11.35 2.39
N VAL A 23 -24.14 -10.23 1.86
CA VAL A 23 -23.09 -9.40 2.44
C VAL A 23 -23.60 -7.97 2.36
N LEU A 24 -23.88 -7.35 3.50
CA LEU A 24 -24.49 -6.02 3.57
C LEU A 24 -25.68 -5.91 2.59
N ASN A 25 -25.81 -4.77 1.92
CA ASN A 25 -26.85 -4.51 0.92
C ASN A 25 -26.41 -4.73 -0.54
N PHE A 26 -25.24 -5.36 -0.77
CA PHE A 26 -24.73 -5.59 -2.11
C PHE A 26 -25.60 -6.57 -2.94
N SER A 27 -25.79 -6.26 -4.22
CA SER A 27 -26.13 -7.25 -5.25
C SER A 27 -24.88 -8.09 -5.62
N ASP A 28 -25.06 -9.18 -6.38
CA ASP A 28 -23.89 -9.94 -6.85
C ASP A 28 -22.97 -9.09 -7.72
N ARG A 29 -23.51 -8.30 -8.63
CA ARG A 29 -22.76 -7.42 -9.51
C ARG A 29 -21.99 -6.35 -8.72
N THR A 30 -22.68 -5.60 -7.85
CA THR A 30 -22.04 -4.52 -7.10
C THR A 30 -21.03 -5.04 -6.08
N PHE A 31 -21.22 -6.25 -5.55
CA PHE A 31 -20.22 -6.90 -4.70
C PHE A 31 -18.95 -7.25 -5.47
N GLY A 32 -19.09 -7.81 -6.68
CA GLY A 32 -17.94 -8.10 -7.53
C GLY A 32 -17.15 -6.86 -7.92
N GLU A 33 -17.84 -5.80 -8.37
CA GLU A 33 -17.25 -4.50 -8.70
C GLU A 33 -16.50 -3.90 -7.49
N PHE A 34 -17.11 -3.92 -6.31
CA PHE A 34 -16.49 -3.41 -5.07
C PHE A 34 -15.24 -4.18 -4.68
N VAL A 35 -15.29 -5.52 -4.67
CA VAL A 35 -14.13 -6.34 -4.32
C VAL A 35 -12.99 -6.11 -5.31
N PHE A 36 -13.30 -6.06 -6.60
CA PHE A 36 -12.31 -5.79 -7.64
C PHE A 36 -11.66 -4.40 -7.48
N GLU A 37 -12.44 -3.38 -7.16
CA GLU A 37 -11.94 -2.03 -6.91
C GLU A 37 -10.99 -1.98 -5.70
N VAL A 38 -11.33 -2.68 -4.61
CA VAL A 38 -10.58 -2.63 -3.35
C VAL A 38 -9.28 -3.44 -3.41
N VAL A 39 -9.34 -4.67 -3.93
CA VAL A 39 -8.23 -5.64 -3.85
C VAL A 39 -7.74 -6.15 -5.19
N GLY A 40 -8.37 -5.77 -6.31
CA GLY A 40 -7.98 -6.19 -7.66
C GLY A 40 -8.26 -7.67 -7.96
N LEU A 41 -9.11 -8.35 -7.17
CA LEU A 41 -9.44 -9.76 -7.33
C LEU A 41 -10.92 -9.93 -7.69
N ASP A 42 -11.22 -10.88 -8.58
CA ASP A 42 -12.60 -11.23 -8.92
C ASP A 42 -13.18 -12.21 -7.89
N ILE A 43 -14.11 -11.75 -7.05
CA ILE A 43 -14.79 -12.59 -6.04
C ILE A 43 -15.67 -13.66 -6.69
N HIS A 44 -15.97 -13.56 -7.98
CA HIS A 44 -16.73 -14.56 -8.73
C HIS A 44 -15.86 -15.65 -9.36
N ASP A 45 -14.53 -15.57 -9.22
CA ASP A 45 -13.61 -16.61 -9.63
C ASP A 45 -14.02 -17.97 -9.00
N GLU A 46 -13.87 -19.05 -9.76
CA GLU A 46 -14.22 -20.40 -9.37
C GLU A 46 -13.56 -20.83 -8.06
N LYS A 47 -12.33 -20.37 -7.79
CA LYS A 47 -11.59 -20.65 -6.55
C LYS A 47 -12.35 -20.28 -5.26
N TYR A 48 -13.24 -19.28 -5.32
CA TYR A 48 -14.01 -18.85 -4.14
C TYR A 48 -15.38 -19.53 -4.00
N THR A 49 -15.74 -20.44 -4.89
CA THR A 49 -17.05 -21.11 -4.89
C THR A 49 -17.08 -22.44 -4.14
N ALA A 50 -15.95 -22.89 -3.59
CA ALA A 50 -15.80 -24.19 -2.91
C ALA A 50 -16.80 -24.41 -1.76
N ALA A 51 -17.21 -23.36 -1.03
CA ALA A 51 -18.20 -23.42 0.05
C ALA A 51 -19.62 -23.06 -0.40
N GLY A 52 -19.85 -22.80 -1.70
CA GLY A 52 -21.12 -22.41 -2.29
C GLY A 52 -21.06 -21.05 -2.99
N THR A 53 -22.09 -20.76 -3.79
CA THR A 53 -22.11 -19.62 -4.73
C THR A 53 -22.66 -18.31 -4.14
N SER A 54 -23.20 -18.32 -2.91
CA SER A 54 -23.69 -17.08 -2.28
C SER A 54 -22.53 -16.11 -1.95
N LYS A 55 -22.81 -14.81 -1.95
CA LYS A 55 -21.83 -13.76 -1.58
C LYS A 55 -21.13 -14.06 -0.25
N ALA A 56 -21.90 -14.47 0.76
CA ALA A 56 -21.37 -14.82 2.06
C ALA A 56 -20.40 -16.02 2.00
N ASN A 57 -20.72 -17.08 1.23
CA ASN A 57 -19.85 -18.23 1.09
C ASN A 57 -18.57 -17.90 0.31
N LYS A 58 -18.68 -17.10 -0.75
CA LYS A 58 -17.52 -16.61 -1.48
C LYS A 58 -16.61 -15.76 -0.58
N LEU A 59 -17.16 -14.86 0.24
CA LEU A 59 -16.40 -14.07 1.18
C LEU A 59 -15.73 -14.91 2.28
N ARG A 60 -16.38 -15.95 2.78
CA ARG A 60 -15.78 -16.93 3.72
C ARG A 60 -14.60 -17.66 3.10
N THR A 61 -14.74 -18.11 1.84
CA THR A 61 -13.66 -18.77 1.10
C THR A 61 -12.51 -17.78 0.84
N PHE A 62 -12.83 -16.54 0.44
CA PHE A 62 -11.87 -15.47 0.27
C PHE A 62 -11.04 -15.23 1.54
N TRP A 63 -11.67 -15.12 2.71
CA TRP A 63 -10.96 -14.96 3.99
C TRP A 63 -10.08 -16.17 4.33
N LYS A 64 -10.47 -17.37 3.89
CA LYS A 64 -9.68 -18.57 4.13
C LYS A 64 -8.45 -18.65 3.23
N ASP A 65 -8.59 -18.27 1.97
CA ASP A 65 -7.59 -18.56 0.94
C ASP A 65 -6.61 -17.39 0.70
N GLU A 66 -7.07 -16.15 0.92
CA GLU A 66 -6.23 -14.96 0.72
C GLU A 66 -5.34 -14.65 1.93
N SER A 67 -4.33 -13.78 1.70
CA SER A 67 -3.39 -13.34 2.74
C SER A 67 -4.06 -12.43 3.78
N ASP A 68 -3.44 -12.28 4.94
CA ASP A 68 -3.88 -11.35 5.99
C ASP A 68 -4.07 -9.93 5.45
N HIS A 69 -3.14 -9.46 4.66
CA HIS A 69 -3.18 -8.10 4.10
C HIS A 69 -4.38 -7.91 3.18
N VAL A 70 -4.59 -8.82 2.23
CA VAL A 70 -5.70 -8.76 1.26
C VAL A 70 -7.06 -8.88 1.97
N ALA A 71 -7.17 -9.83 2.91
CA ALA A 71 -8.37 -9.97 3.72
C ALA A 71 -8.64 -8.74 4.58
N GLY A 72 -7.61 -8.19 5.23
CA GLY A 72 -7.69 -6.99 6.06
C GLY A 72 -8.11 -5.74 5.27
N MET A 73 -7.60 -5.56 4.05
CA MET A 73 -8.00 -4.47 3.16
C MET A 73 -9.49 -4.54 2.82
N LEU A 74 -9.96 -5.71 2.39
CA LEU A 74 -11.36 -5.89 2.03
C LEU A 74 -12.30 -5.71 3.23
N ILE A 75 -11.94 -6.28 4.40
CA ILE A 75 -12.71 -6.13 5.63
C ILE A 75 -12.82 -4.65 6.02
N LEU A 76 -11.72 -3.89 6.00
CA LEU A 76 -11.72 -2.47 6.35
C LEU A 76 -12.61 -1.67 5.41
N ALA A 77 -12.49 -1.92 4.10
CA ALA A 77 -13.31 -1.23 3.09
C ALA A 77 -14.81 -1.55 3.24
N LEU A 78 -15.18 -2.79 3.56
CA LEU A 78 -16.58 -3.18 3.83
C LEU A 78 -17.13 -2.47 5.07
N ILE A 79 -16.33 -2.31 6.13
CA ILE A 79 -16.72 -1.56 7.33
C ILE A 79 -16.95 -0.09 7.00
N ASP A 80 -16.06 0.53 6.21
CA ASP A 80 -16.18 1.92 5.81
C ASP A 80 -17.39 2.15 4.88
N TYR A 81 -17.66 1.18 4.00
CA TYR A 81 -18.87 1.17 3.16
C TYR A 81 -20.13 1.11 4.03
N ASP A 82 -20.21 0.20 5.00
CA ASP A 82 -21.36 0.10 5.92
C ASP A 82 -21.58 1.39 6.69
N ALA A 83 -20.51 1.97 7.26
CA ALA A 83 -20.58 3.24 7.99
C ALA A 83 -21.08 4.41 7.15
N SER A 84 -20.79 4.42 5.84
CA SER A 84 -21.24 5.47 4.92
C SER A 84 -22.71 5.32 4.50
N HIS A 85 -23.28 4.11 4.57
CA HIS A 85 -24.62 3.80 4.13
C HIS A 85 -25.64 3.61 5.29
N ASN A 86 -25.14 3.35 6.50
CA ASN A 86 -25.95 3.11 7.70
C ASN A 86 -25.54 4.10 8.80
N ALA A 87 -25.94 5.37 8.64
CA ALA A 87 -25.61 6.45 9.59
C ALA A 87 -26.26 6.28 10.99
N GLU A 88 -27.40 5.60 11.09
CA GLU A 88 -28.15 5.36 12.33
C GLU A 88 -27.81 3.98 12.92
N GLN A 89 -26.58 3.80 13.40
CA GLN A 89 -26.20 2.60 14.15
C GLN A 89 -26.40 2.84 15.65
N ASP A 90 -26.98 1.86 16.34
CA ASP A 90 -27.06 1.85 17.81
C ASP A 90 -25.66 1.61 18.45
N ALA A 91 -25.60 1.71 19.78
CA ALA A 91 -24.33 1.55 20.50
C ALA A 91 -23.71 0.15 20.37
N GLU A 92 -24.54 -0.90 20.22
CA GLU A 92 -24.07 -2.28 20.04
C GLU A 92 -23.47 -2.49 18.66
N ALA A 93 -24.11 -1.98 17.61
CA ALA A 93 -23.62 -2.03 16.24
C ALA A 93 -22.29 -1.27 16.08
N LYS A 94 -22.17 -0.07 16.70
CA LYS A 94 -20.92 0.70 16.73
C LYS A 94 -19.79 -0.06 17.44
N ALA A 95 -20.08 -0.69 18.58
CA ALA A 95 -19.09 -1.49 19.30
C ALA A 95 -18.63 -2.73 18.51
N LEU A 96 -19.55 -3.36 17.76
CA LEU A 96 -19.22 -4.47 16.87
C LEU A 96 -18.38 -4.02 15.66
N ALA A 97 -18.73 -2.90 15.05
CA ALA A 97 -17.96 -2.30 13.95
C ALA A 97 -16.51 -1.99 14.40
N GLU A 98 -16.33 -1.44 15.60
CA GLU A 98 -15.00 -1.16 16.16
C GLU A 98 -14.19 -2.45 16.40
N LYS A 99 -14.81 -3.53 16.91
CA LYS A 99 -14.15 -4.83 17.00
C LYS A 99 -13.72 -5.36 15.63
N CYS A 100 -14.58 -5.25 14.63
CA CYS A 100 -14.25 -5.65 13.26
C CYS A 100 -13.12 -4.81 12.67
N ARG A 101 -13.07 -3.51 12.98
CA ARG A 101 -11.97 -2.60 12.58
C ARG A 101 -10.65 -3.01 13.23
N GLN A 102 -10.65 -3.39 14.50
CA GLN A 102 -9.46 -3.91 15.17
C GLN A 102 -8.96 -5.22 14.56
N ILE A 103 -9.86 -6.12 14.14
CA ILE A 103 -9.50 -7.35 13.41
C ILE A 103 -8.81 -6.98 12.09
N ALA A 104 -9.40 -6.09 11.29
CA ALA A 104 -8.80 -5.64 10.03
C ALA A 104 -7.42 -5.00 10.25
N THR A 105 -7.30 -4.11 11.24
CA THR A 105 -6.02 -3.45 11.59
C THR A 105 -4.95 -4.47 11.97
N ARG A 106 -5.29 -5.50 12.75
CA ARG A 106 -4.37 -6.58 13.11
C ARG A 106 -3.88 -7.35 11.88
N LEU A 107 -4.77 -7.69 10.95
CA LEU A 107 -4.41 -8.37 9.71
C LEU A 107 -3.49 -7.50 8.84
N LEU A 108 -3.71 -6.19 8.83
CA LEU A 108 -2.89 -5.23 8.09
C LEU A 108 -1.53 -4.94 8.72
N ALA A 109 -1.34 -5.21 10.02
CA ALA A 109 -0.12 -4.89 10.76
C ALA A 109 1.14 -5.61 10.23
N GLY A 110 0.98 -6.70 9.47
CA GLY A 110 2.11 -7.42 8.84
C GLY A 110 2.61 -6.81 7.53
N GLY A 111 1.92 -5.81 6.96
CA GLY A 111 2.31 -5.11 5.74
C GLY A 111 2.97 -3.75 6.00
N PRO A 112 3.66 -3.16 5.00
CA PRO A 112 4.18 -1.79 5.12
C PRO A 112 3.02 -0.80 5.24
N SER A 113 3.08 0.08 6.25
CA SER A 113 2.06 1.13 6.42
C SER A 113 2.26 2.24 5.39
N LEU A 114 1.26 2.44 4.52
CA LEU A 114 1.21 3.53 3.55
C LEU A 114 0.25 4.66 3.98
N SER A 115 -0.36 4.54 5.18
CA SER A 115 -1.32 5.53 5.68
C SER A 115 -0.76 6.95 5.75
N PRO A 116 0.48 7.20 6.23
CA PRO A 116 1.04 8.55 6.22
C PRO A 116 1.18 9.13 4.81
N LEU A 117 1.59 8.32 3.82
CA LEU A 117 1.67 8.77 2.43
C LEU A 117 0.30 9.09 1.82
N LYS A 118 -0.75 8.36 2.21
CA LYS A 118 -2.14 8.69 1.79
C LYS A 118 -2.55 10.07 2.28
N GLU A 119 -2.26 10.41 3.52
CA GLU A 119 -2.57 11.73 4.06
C GLU A 119 -1.78 12.83 3.34
N HIS A 120 -0.51 12.61 3.03
CA HIS A 120 0.28 13.55 2.22
C HIS A 120 -0.31 13.71 0.81
N ALA A 121 -0.70 12.63 0.15
CA ALA A 121 -1.31 12.69 -1.18
C ALA A 121 -2.61 13.51 -1.19
N LYS A 122 -3.44 13.39 -0.14
CA LYS A 122 -4.66 14.19 0.02
C LYS A 122 -4.35 15.67 0.19
N VAL A 123 -3.43 16.02 1.09
CA VAL A 123 -3.05 17.41 1.37
C VAL A 123 -2.50 18.10 0.11
N MET A 124 -1.77 17.38 -0.71
CA MET A 124 -1.17 17.90 -1.95
C MET A 124 -2.12 17.83 -3.16
N ASN A 125 -3.35 17.34 -3.02
CA ASN A 125 -4.25 17.03 -4.15
C ASN A 125 -3.56 16.18 -5.25
N ALA A 126 -2.66 15.29 -4.84
CA ALA A 126 -1.83 14.50 -5.74
C ALA A 126 -2.54 13.19 -6.13
N ASN A 127 -3.52 13.26 -7.02
CA ASN A 127 -4.32 12.10 -7.45
C ASN A 127 -3.46 10.95 -8.00
N HIS A 128 -2.40 11.27 -8.75
CA HIS A 128 -1.49 10.24 -9.27
C HIS A 128 -0.74 9.50 -8.16
N LEU A 129 -0.30 10.20 -7.12
CA LEU A 129 0.34 9.60 -5.94
C LEU A 129 -0.65 8.71 -5.17
N ALA A 130 -1.89 9.17 -5.00
CA ALA A 130 -2.94 8.38 -4.36
C ALA A 130 -3.23 7.07 -5.12
N GLU A 131 -3.26 7.12 -6.44
CA GLU A 131 -3.44 5.93 -7.29
C GLU A 131 -2.25 4.96 -7.19
N GLN A 132 -1.02 5.46 -7.16
CA GLN A 132 0.16 4.62 -6.95
C GLN A 132 0.12 3.92 -5.60
N ILE A 133 -0.27 4.62 -4.53
CA ILE A 133 -0.41 4.04 -3.19
C ILE A 133 -1.46 2.93 -3.20
N ARG A 134 -2.61 3.16 -3.83
CA ARG A 134 -3.66 2.14 -3.98
C ARG A 134 -3.16 0.90 -4.72
N ARG A 135 -2.42 1.08 -5.81
CA ARG A 135 -1.81 -0.04 -6.58
C ARG A 135 -0.79 -0.81 -5.75
N LEU A 136 0.03 -0.13 -4.94
CA LEU A 136 0.97 -0.78 -4.03
C LEU A 136 0.25 -1.67 -3.01
N GLU A 137 -0.77 -1.15 -2.35
CA GLU A 137 -1.55 -1.90 -1.37
C GLU A 137 -2.21 -3.15 -1.97
N ALA A 138 -2.78 -3.02 -3.18
CA ALA A 138 -3.43 -4.13 -3.86
C ALA A 138 -2.43 -5.21 -4.32
N SER A 139 -1.20 -4.83 -4.72
CA SER A 139 -0.26 -5.73 -5.38
C SER A 139 0.79 -6.36 -4.47
N VAL A 140 1.06 -5.80 -3.28
CA VAL A 140 2.18 -6.23 -2.44
C VAL A 140 2.16 -7.73 -2.10
N GLU A 141 1.00 -8.32 -1.97
CA GLU A 141 0.82 -9.75 -1.70
C GLU A 141 0.50 -10.58 -2.94
N THR A 142 -0.21 -10.00 -3.90
CA THR A 142 -0.77 -10.71 -5.06
C THR A 142 0.12 -10.68 -6.28
N ASP A 143 0.84 -9.55 -6.49
CA ASP A 143 1.79 -9.36 -7.60
C ASP A 143 3.05 -8.64 -7.11
N PRO A 144 4.02 -9.37 -6.52
CA PRO A 144 5.28 -8.80 -6.05
C PRO A 144 6.06 -8.01 -7.12
N SER A 145 5.95 -8.42 -8.40
CA SER A 145 6.62 -7.73 -9.51
C SER A 145 6.02 -6.36 -9.77
N LEU A 146 4.69 -6.27 -9.79
CA LEU A 146 3.96 -5.01 -9.93
C LEU A 146 4.23 -4.09 -8.74
N ALA A 147 4.20 -4.62 -7.52
CA ALA A 147 4.49 -3.86 -6.31
C ALA A 147 5.90 -3.22 -6.34
N ILE A 148 6.93 -3.98 -6.74
CA ILE A 148 8.30 -3.45 -6.86
C ILE A 148 8.37 -2.37 -7.96
N GLY A 149 7.72 -2.58 -9.10
CA GLY A 149 7.64 -1.57 -10.17
C GLY A 149 6.99 -0.27 -9.70
N THR A 150 5.85 -0.38 -9.03
CA THR A 150 5.10 0.75 -8.51
C THR A 150 5.84 1.44 -7.34
N ALA A 151 6.59 0.71 -6.51
CA ALA A 151 7.44 1.30 -5.47
C ALA A 151 8.54 2.20 -6.06
N LYS A 152 9.15 1.79 -7.16
CA LYS A 152 10.09 2.62 -7.92
C LYS A 152 9.41 3.86 -8.49
N GLU A 153 8.24 3.71 -9.10
CA GLU A 153 7.44 4.82 -9.66
C GLU A 153 7.01 5.82 -8.56
N LEU A 154 6.72 5.34 -7.35
CA LEU A 154 6.40 6.18 -6.19
C LEU A 154 7.56 7.15 -5.87
N ILE A 155 8.80 6.67 -5.83
CA ILE A 155 9.97 7.51 -5.59
C ILE A 155 10.17 8.51 -6.73
N GLU A 156 10.00 8.10 -7.98
CA GLU A 156 10.08 9.03 -9.12
C GLU A 156 9.07 10.16 -9.03
N THR A 157 7.82 9.82 -8.69
CA THR A 157 6.73 10.79 -8.52
C THR A 157 7.03 11.75 -7.36
N CYS A 158 7.49 11.23 -6.22
CA CYS A 158 7.88 12.02 -5.07
C CYS A 158 8.98 13.02 -5.44
N CYS A 159 10.08 12.55 -6.04
CA CYS A 159 11.21 13.40 -6.43
C CYS A 159 10.80 14.49 -7.44
N LYS A 160 10.06 14.12 -8.49
CA LYS A 160 9.57 15.07 -9.51
C LYS A 160 8.67 16.14 -8.90
N THR A 161 7.79 15.76 -7.99
CA THR A 161 6.89 16.69 -7.28
C THR A 161 7.68 17.70 -6.46
N ILE A 162 8.60 17.21 -5.62
CA ILE A 162 9.44 18.07 -4.76
C ILE A 162 10.28 19.03 -5.60
N LEU A 163 10.96 18.55 -6.64
CA LEU A 163 11.79 19.38 -7.51
C LEU A 163 10.97 20.45 -8.22
N ALA A 164 9.78 20.08 -8.74
CA ALA A 164 8.89 21.04 -9.39
C ALA A 164 8.41 22.13 -8.42
N GLU A 165 7.98 21.78 -7.20
CA GLU A 165 7.55 22.73 -6.18
C GLU A 165 8.68 23.67 -5.70
N ARG A 166 9.94 23.26 -5.86
CA ARG A 166 11.13 24.07 -5.58
C ARG A 166 11.63 24.88 -6.78
N GLY A 167 10.84 24.93 -7.86
CA GLY A 167 11.19 25.71 -9.05
C GLY A 167 12.26 25.05 -9.93
N LYS A 168 12.52 23.76 -9.76
CA LYS A 168 13.46 22.96 -10.55
C LYS A 168 12.76 21.82 -11.28
N PRO A 169 11.79 22.10 -12.17
CA PRO A 169 11.07 21.06 -12.86
C PRO A 169 12.03 20.21 -13.69
N VAL A 170 11.81 18.91 -13.62
CA VAL A 170 12.65 17.91 -14.31
C VAL A 170 12.35 17.91 -15.81
N SER A 171 13.37 18.05 -16.64
CA SER A 171 13.27 17.90 -18.10
C SER A 171 13.71 16.50 -18.53
N GLY A 172 13.07 15.96 -19.55
CA GLY A 172 13.38 14.63 -20.07
C GLY A 172 12.91 13.48 -19.16
N THR A 173 13.58 12.34 -19.25
CA THR A 173 13.25 11.12 -18.51
C THR A 173 14.47 10.60 -17.73
N PRO A 174 14.97 11.35 -16.74
CA PRO A 174 16.07 10.86 -15.90
C PRO A 174 15.64 9.62 -15.12
N ASP A 175 16.59 8.74 -14.83
CA ASP A 175 16.35 7.56 -14.02
C ASP A 175 16.11 7.92 -12.54
N VAL A 176 15.57 6.98 -11.78
CA VAL A 176 15.25 7.19 -10.36
C VAL A 176 16.46 7.51 -9.52
N SER A 177 17.63 6.98 -9.88
CA SER A 177 18.90 7.25 -9.20
C SER A 177 19.29 8.72 -9.31
N THR A 178 19.23 9.26 -10.51
CA THR A 178 19.49 10.68 -10.80
C THR A 178 18.47 11.57 -10.09
N LEU A 179 17.17 11.25 -10.19
CA LEU A 179 16.10 12.00 -9.51
C LEU A 179 16.30 12.02 -7.99
N THR A 180 16.61 10.88 -7.38
CA THR A 180 16.83 10.78 -5.93
C THR A 180 18.02 11.64 -5.51
N LYS A 181 19.15 11.57 -6.23
CA LYS A 181 20.34 12.36 -5.95
C LYS A 181 20.09 13.87 -6.05
N GLU A 182 19.41 14.32 -7.09
CA GLU A 182 19.05 15.72 -7.28
C GLU A 182 18.12 16.22 -6.18
N THR A 183 17.12 15.40 -5.79
CA THR A 183 16.20 15.74 -4.70
C THR A 183 16.92 15.82 -3.37
N LEU A 184 17.78 14.86 -3.03
CA LEU A 184 18.57 14.86 -1.80
C LEU A 184 19.47 16.10 -1.74
N LYS A 185 20.11 16.47 -2.87
CA LYS A 185 20.93 17.68 -2.95
C LYS A 185 20.11 18.94 -2.74
N GLU A 186 18.94 19.02 -3.37
CA GLU A 186 18.04 20.18 -3.23
C GLU A 186 17.51 20.34 -1.80
N LEU A 187 17.23 19.23 -1.13
CA LEU A 187 16.79 19.20 0.27
C LEU A 187 17.95 19.33 1.27
N LYS A 188 19.21 19.50 0.80
CA LYS A 188 20.41 19.52 1.63
C LYS A 188 20.62 18.26 2.48
N LEU A 189 20.12 17.13 1.99
CA LEU A 189 20.22 15.80 2.60
C LEU A 189 21.42 15.01 2.05
N VAL A 190 22.52 15.70 1.74
CA VAL A 190 23.76 15.10 1.29
C VAL A 190 24.82 15.15 2.40
N PRO A 191 25.74 14.16 2.48
CA PRO A 191 26.75 14.10 3.55
C PRO A 191 27.57 15.38 3.68
N GLU A 192 27.84 16.05 2.56
CA GLU A 192 28.62 17.28 2.48
C GLU A 192 27.96 18.47 3.21
N GLY A 193 26.64 18.42 3.40
CA GLY A 193 25.88 19.42 4.11
C GLY A 193 25.97 19.33 5.64
N ILE A 194 26.56 18.24 6.19
CA ILE A 194 26.64 18.01 7.63
C ILE A 194 28.03 18.44 8.15
N PRO A 195 28.09 19.45 9.06
CA PRO A 195 29.35 19.87 9.66
C PRO A 195 30.00 18.73 10.45
N ASP A 196 31.32 18.56 10.33
CA ASP A 196 32.08 17.50 11.05
C ASP A 196 31.96 17.64 12.57
N ALA A 197 31.79 18.86 13.07
CA ALA A 197 31.61 19.15 14.50
C ALA A 197 30.20 18.77 15.03
N ALA A 198 29.25 18.41 14.17
CA ALA A 198 27.92 18.02 14.63
C ALA A 198 27.97 16.68 15.39
N ARG A 199 27.24 16.60 16.51
CA ARG A 199 27.16 15.36 17.30
C ARG A 199 26.62 14.23 16.43
N GLY A 200 27.39 13.16 16.27
CA GLY A 200 27.03 12.01 15.44
C GLY A 200 27.14 12.24 13.94
N ALA A 201 27.93 13.23 13.49
CA ALA A 201 28.11 13.60 12.08
C ALA A 201 28.36 12.40 11.17
N ASP A 202 29.27 11.49 11.54
CA ASP A 202 29.59 10.29 10.75
C ASP A 202 28.40 9.35 10.59
N VAL A 203 27.59 9.19 11.65
CA VAL A 203 26.38 8.36 11.61
C VAL A 203 25.34 8.98 10.70
N ILE A 204 25.12 10.29 10.84
CA ILE A 204 24.17 11.05 10.00
C ILE A 204 24.60 10.98 8.54
N LYS A 205 25.87 11.26 8.23
CA LYS A 205 26.41 11.19 6.86
C LYS A 205 26.23 9.82 6.24
N ARG A 206 26.48 8.76 7.01
CA ARG A 206 26.27 7.38 6.55
C ARG A 206 24.80 7.07 6.29
N LEU A 207 23.86 7.51 7.14
CA LEU A 207 22.44 7.35 6.93
C LEU A 207 21.97 8.09 5.66
N LEU A 208 22.40 9.33 5.46
CA LEU A 208 22.06 10.11 4.27
C LEU A 208 22.61 9.47 2.99
N SER A 209 23.84 8.95 3.02
CA SER A 209 24.40 8.19 1.90
C SER A 209 23.56 6.95 1.55
N ASN A 210 23.02 6.26 2.56
CA ASN A 210 22.19 5.08 2.36
C ASN A 210 20.81 5.41 1.76
N LEU A 211 20.27 6.61 1.94
CA LEU A 211 19.02 7.03 1.30
C LEU A 211 19.13 7.00 -0.24
N GLY A 212 20.24 7.50 -0.79
CA GLY A 212 20.52 7.38 -2.22
C GLY A 212 20.62 5.93 -2.71
N THR A 213 21.15 5.05 -1.87
CA THR A 213 21.28 3.62 -2.16
C THR A 213 19.92 2.91 -2.22
N ILE A 214 18.93 3.32 -1.43
CA ILE A 214 17.55 2.78 -1.50
C ILE A 214 16.97 3.03 -2.89
N GLY A 215 17.06 4.26 -3.41
CA GLY A 215 16.56 4.59 -4.76
C GLY A 215 17.21 3.73 -5.85
N ASN A 216 18.54 3.53 -5.77
CA ASN A 216 19.28 2.67 -6.70
C ASN A 216 18.82 1.21 -6.60
N GLY A 217 18.72 0.67 -5.39
CA GLY A 217 18.30 -0.71 -5.15
C GLY A 217 16.88 -1.00 -5.67
N LEU A 218 15.96 -0.04 -5.54
CA LEU A 218 14.61 -0.16 -6.12
C LEU A 218 14.64 -0.18 -7.65
N ALA A 219 15.52 0.61 -8.28
CA ALA A 219 15.69 0.60 -9.73
C ALA A 219 16.25 -0.75 -10.23
N GLU A 220 17.25 -1.27 -9.53
CA GLU A 220 17.85 -2.58 -9.84
C GLU A 220 16.85 -3.73 -9.66
N LEU A 221 16.14 -3.76 -8.54
CA LEU A 221 15.08 -4.75 -8.30
C LEU A 221 13.99 -4.70 -9.39
N ARG A 222 13.58 -3.51 -9.79
CA ARG A 222 12.62 -3.35 -10.88
C ARG A 222 13.19 -3.86 -12.20
N GLY A 223 14.46 -3.62 -12.50
CA GLY A 223 15.14 -4.13 -13.69
C GLY A 223 15.20 -5.66 -13.73
N LEU A 224 15.50 -6.28 -12.59
CA LEU A 224 15.60 -7.74 -12.47
C LEU A 224 14.23 -8.43 -12.43
N TYR A 225 13.24 -7.83 -11.81
CA TYR A 225 12.00 -8.49 -11.41
C TYR A 225 10.70 -7.78 -11.82
N GLY A 226 10.78 -6.54 -12.29
CA GLY A 226 9.61 -5.76 -12.73
C GLY A 226 8.96 -6.31 -14.00
N THR A 227 7.76 -5.83 -14.31
CA THR A 227 6.95 -6.28 -15.46
C THR A 227 7.39 -5.72 -16.83
N GLY A 228 8.40 -4.84 -16.85
CA GLY A 228 8.78 -4.04 -18.03
C GLY A 228 9.55 -4.76 -19.13
N HIS A 229 10.00 -6.00 -18.93
CA HIS A 229 10.68 -6.81 -19.95
C HIS A 229 10.11 -8.23 -19.91
N GLY A 230 9.92 -8.83 -21.10
CA GLY A 230 9.50 -10.23 -21.23
C GLY A 230 10.44 -11.15 -20.45
N LYS A 231 9.87 -11.92 -19.52
CA LYS A 231 10.63 -12.89 -18.71
C LYS A 231 10.53 -14.26 -19.32
N HIS A 232 11.57 -15.08 -19.12
CA HIS A 232 11.50 -16.52 -19.39
C HIS A 232 10.35 -17.09 -18.52
N GLY A 233 9.52 -17.96 -19.08
CA GLY A 233 8.35 -18.54 -18.40
C GLY A 233 8.63 -19.31 -17.10
N THR A 234 9.91 -19.53 -16.76
CA THR A 234 10.40 -20.18 -15.55
C THR A 234 11.03 -19.22 -14.54
N ALA A 235 10.88 -17.88 -14.71
CA ALA A 235 11.46 -16.90 -13.80
C ALA A 235 10.80 -17.02 -12.40
N THR A 236 11.50 -17.65 -11.47
CA THR A 236 11.13 -17.84 -10.07
C THR A 236 12.02 -16.98 -9.17
N GLY A 237 11.57 -16.61 -7.99
CA GLY A 237 12.44 -16.01 -6.97
C GLY A 237 11.86 -14.79 -6.25
N LEU A 238 10.79 -14.17 -6.74
CA LEU A 238 10.09 -13.13 -6.00
C LEU A 238 8.98 -13.74 -5.15
N SER A 239 8.92 -13.25 -3.92
CA SER A 239 7.84 -13.54 -2.98
C SER A 239 7.32 -12.25 -2.36
N PRO A 240 6.14 -12.23 -1.73
CA PRO A 240 5.59 -11.06 -1.06
C PRO A 240 6.56 -10.38 -0.09
N ARG A 241 7.47 -11.13 0.58
CA ARG A 241 8.48 -10.53 1.48
C ARG A 241 9.42 -9.54 0.78
N HIS A 242 9.78 -9.81 -0.48
CA HIS A 242 10.64 -8.92 -1.26
C HIS A 242 9.89 -7.66 -1.69
N ALA A 243 8.61 -7.82 -2.07
CA ALA A 243 7.74 -6.68 -2.34
C ALA A 243 7.51 -5.83 -1.09
N LYS A 244 7.25 -6.45 0.06
CA LYS A 244 7.13 -5.75 1.36
C LYS A 244 8.38 -4.93 1.69
N LEU A 245 9.56 -5.50 1.49
CA LEU A 245 10.81 -4.77 1.69
C LEU A 245 10.93 -3.56 0.75
N ALA A 246 10.69 -3.76 -0.54
CA ALA A 246 10.77 -2.70 -1.54
C ALA A 246 9.75 -1.58 -1.27
N VAL A 247 8.49 -1.95 -1.01
CA VAL A 247 7.41 -1.00 -0.70
C VAL A 247 7.67 -0.26 0.60
N GLY A 248 8.11 -0.97 1.66
CA GLY A 248 8.47 -0.35 2.94
C GLY A 248 9.62 0.64 2.81
N ALA A 249 10.69 0.28 2.08
CA ALA A 249 11.81 1.16 1.82
C ALA A 249 11.40 2.41 1.01
N ALA A 250 10.60 2.23 -0.04
CA ALA A 250 10.08 3.33 -0.85
C ALA A 250 9.17 4.25 -0.04
N ALA A 251 8.25 3.68 0.75
CA ALA A 251 7.35 4.45 1.60
C ALA A 251 8.12 5.30 2.63
N THR A 252 9.09 4.70 3.31
CA THR A 252 9.93 5.39 4.29
C THR A 252 10.73 6.52 3.65
N LEU A 253 11.35 6.27 2.50
CA LEU A 253 12.09 7.29 1.77
C LEU A 253 11.17 8.43 1.31
N ALA A 254 10.04 8.12 0.67
CA ALA A 254 9.09 9.11 0.19
C ALA A 254 8.56 10.01 1.32
N MET A 255 8.19 9.40 2.47
CA MET A 255 7.75 10.15 3.65
C MET A 255 8.82 11.10 4.14
N PHE A 256 10.04 10.62 4.34
CA PHE A 256 11.15 11.46 4.80
C PHE A 256 11.44 12.64 3.86
N LEU A 257 11.39 12.39 2.54
CA LEU A 257 11.59 13.45 1.55
C LEU A 257 10.46 14.50 1.58
N PHE A 258 9.19 14.07 1.68
CA PHE A 258 8.06 15.00 1.76
C PHE A 258 8.04 15.80 3.07
N GLU A 259 8.32 15.19 4.21
CA GLU A 259 8.42 15.86 5.50
C GLU A 259 9.55 16.90 5.48
N THR A 260 10.74 16.54 5.01
CA THR A 260 11.85 17.45 4.86
C THR A 260 11.52 18.60 3.90
N HIS A 261 10.85 18.29 2.78
CA HIS A 261 10.41 19.33 1.86
C HIS A 261 9.46 20.32 2.53
N LYS A 262 8.47 19.81 3.28
CA LYS A 262 7.50 20.65 4.00
C LYS A 262 8.18 21.56 5.04
N GLU A 263 9.13 21.01 5.80
CA GLU A 263 9.86 21.76 6.83
C GLU A 263 10.84 22.80 6.24
N THR A 264 11.38 22.52 5.05
CA THR A 264 12.41 23.36 4.41
C THR A 264 11.90 24.09 3.18
N LYS A 265 10.57 24.15 2.97
CA LYS A 265 9.97 24.90 1.86
C LYS A 265 10.33 26.39 2.01
N PRO A 266 10.88 27.03 0.96
CA PRO A 266 11.24 28.46 1.01
C PRO A 266 10.03 29.36 1.20
#